data_242864192b3193635c950bd35cd180e4
#
_entry.id   242864192b3193635c950bd35cd180e4
#
_cell.length_a   1.000
_cell.length_b   1.000
_cell.length_c   1.000
_cell.angle_alpha   90.00
_cell.angle_beta   90.00
_cell.angle_gamma   90.00
#
_symmetry.space_group_name_H-M   'P 1'
#
loop_
_entity.id
_entity.type
_entity.pdbx_description
1 polymer ?
#
loop_
_entity_poly.entity_id
_entity_poly.type
_entity_poly.pdbx_seq_one_letter_code
_entity_poly.pdbx_strand_id
1 'polypeptide(L)'
;TSVVRLALKPINLAQRYAEHPNFDQAWQYMRMTCGGNIVFSKAFFLACGGFPTHQLFQELGGEDGALGIATTKTAKVATLFEDVGVLHFCREGMHAERLLDGLLFGKQDPSITTEKMAEAEQVTATICRRIETLKCGLNSAEIGIRPLVVERTE
;
A
#
# COMPACT_ATOMS: atom_id res chain seq x y z
N THR A 1 15.00 -6.03 5.77
CA THR A 1 13.66 -5.48 5.51
C THR A 1 13.24 -5.83 4.10
N SER A 2 12.08 -6.47 3.97
CA SER A 2 11.57 -6.94 2.67
C SER A 2 10.71 -5.91 1.94
N VAL A 3 10.29 -4.86 2.66
CA VAL A 3 9.43 -3.79 2.15
C VAL A 3 9.94 -2.44 2.62
N VAL A 4 10.12 -1.52 1.70
CA VAL A 4 10.54 -0.14 1.97
C VAL A 4 9.58 0.83 1.29
N ARG A 5 9.14 1.84 2.01
CA ARG A 5 8.39 2.99 1.47
C ARG A 5 9.32 4.17 1.29
N LEU A 6 9.34 4.72 0.08
CA LEU A 6 10.06 5.94 -0.25
C LEU A 6 9.17 7.17 -0.03
N ALA A 7 9.79 8.34 0.07
CA ALA A 7 9.05 9.59 0.05
C ALA A 7 8.20 9.69 -1.24
N LEU A 8 7.01 10.25 -1.13
CA LEU A 8 6.12 10.52 -2.25
C LEU A 8 5.82 12.02 -2.26
N LYS A 9 6.28 12.71 -3.29
CA LYS A 9 6.16 14.17 -3.41
C LYS A 9 5.23 14.50 -4.56
N PRO A 10 4.13 15.26 -4.32
CA PRO A 10 3.22 15.65 -5.38
C PRO A 10 3.85 16.73 -6.26
N ILE A 11 3.65 16.62 -7.57
CA ILE A 11 3.94 17.66 -8.55
C ILE A 11 2.66 17.97 -9.29
N ASN A 12 2.44 19.24 -9.59
CA ASN A 12 1.25 19.72 -10.32
C ASN A 12 -0.08 19.35 -9.63
N LEU A 13 -0.08 19.36 -8.30
CA LEU A 13 -1.28 19.12 -7.52
C LEU A 13 -2.23 20.30 -7.62
N ALA A 14 -3.53 20.06 -7.82
CA ALA A 14 -4.53 21.12 -7.85
C ALA A 14 -4.57 21.87 -6.52
N GLN A 15 -4.67 23.21 -6.62
CA GLN A 15 -4.62 24.13 -5.47
C GLN A 15 -5.65 23.79 -4.38
N ARG A 16 -6.85 23.35 -4.78
CA ARG A 16 -7.93 22.96 -3.86
C ARG A 16 -7.52 21.85 -2.88
N TYR A 17 -6.60 20.96 -3.25
CA TYR A 17 -6.05 19.93 -2.37
C TYR A 17 -4.89 20.47 -1.54
N ALA A 18 -3.94 21.15 -2.20
CA ALA A 18 -2.72 21.64 -1.57
C ALA A 18 -3.01 22.64 -0.43
N GLU A 19 -4.06 23.43 -0.55
CA GLU A 19 -4.47 24.44 0.45
C GLU A 19 -5.43 23.89 1.52
N HIS A 20 -5.86 22.63 1.40
CA HIS A 20 -6.77 22.07 2.38
C HIS A 20 -6.06 21.84 3.73
N PRO A 21 -6.66 22.23 4.88
CA PRO A 21 -6.00 22.15 6.19
C PRO A 21 -5.58 20.72 6.58
N ASN A 22 -6.27 19.70 6.08
CA ASN A 22 -5.97 18.30 6.36
C ASN A 22 -5.15 17.62 5.24
N PHE A 23 -4.57 18.38 4.31
CA PHE A 23 -3.84 17.82 3.19
C PHE A 23 -2.67 16.94 3.63
N ASP A 24 -1.87 17.39 4.58
CA ASP A 24 -0.71 16.64 5.06
C ASP A 24 -1.10 15.27 5.62
N GLN A 25 -2.19 15.20 6.35
CA GLN A 25 -2.71 13.93 6.89
C GLN A 25 -3.19 13.00 5.77
N ALA A 26 -3.93 13.51 4.81
CA ALA A 26 -4.39 12.73 3.65
C ALA A 26 -3.21 12.25 2.80
N TRP A 27 -2.19 13.09 2.60
CA TRP A 27 -0.99 12.72 1.87
C TRP A 27 -0.15 11.67 2.59
N GLN A 28 -0.10 11.73 3.92
CA GLN A 28 0.51 10.67 4.74
C GLN A 28 -0.16 9.32 4.52
N TYR A 29 -1.48 9.30 4.44
CA TYR A 29 -2.22 8.08 4.12
C TYR A 29 -1.86 7.58 2.71
N MET A 30 -1.85 8.46 1.72
CA MET A 30 -1.49 8.11 0.34
C MET A 30 -0.10 7.51 0.21
N ARG A 31 0.92 8.10 0.84
CA ARG A 31 2.29 7.58 0.76
C ARG A 31 2.47 6.21 1.41
N MET A 32 1.54 5.79 2.28
CA MET A 32 1.53 4.46 2.88
C MET A 32 0.74 3.43 2.07
N THR A 33 -0.09 3.85 1.14
CA THR A 33 -0.96 2.96 0.35
C THR A 33 -0.64 2.93 -1.14
N CYS A 34 -0.07 4.00 -1.69
CA CYS A 34 0.28 4.10 -3.11
C CYS A 34 1.33 3.04 -3.51
N GLY A 35 1.18 2.45 -4.69
CA GLY A 35 2.13 1.47 -5.25
C GLY A 35 3.38 2.10 -5.84
N GLY A 36 3.33 3.38 -6.21
CA GLY A 36 4.43 4.04 -6.92
C GLY A 36 5.68 4.31 -6.08
N ASN A 37 5.58 4.29 -4.76
CA ASN A 37 6.68 4.56 -3.83
C ASN A 37 7.06 3.38 -2.93
N ILE A 38 6.66 2.16 -3.30
CA ILE A 38 6.97 0.96 -2.54
C ILE A 38 8.05 0.14 -3.25
N VAL A 39 9.00 -0.36 -2.47
CA VAL A 39 10.05 -1.27 -2.94
C VAL A 39 9.93 -2.57 -2.17
N PHE A 40 9.87 -3.67 -2.91
CA PHE A 40 9.83 -5.02 -2.36
C PHE A 40 11.14 -5.76 -2.66
N SER A 41 11.58 -6.63 -1.76
CA SER A 41 12.43 -7.72 -2.21
C SER A 41 11.62 -8.63 -3.14
N LYS A 42 12.22 -9.07 -4.25
CA LYS A 42 11.53 -9.90 -5.25
C LYS A 42 10.97 -11.18 -4.62
N ALA A 43 11.75 -11.81 -3.74
CA ALA A 43 11.33 -13.03 -3.07
C ALA A 43 10.07 -12.82 -2.21
N PHE A 44 10.03 -11.74 -1.44
CA PHE A 44 8.86 -11.40 -0.62
C PHE A 44 7.64 -11.07 -1.47
N PHE A 45 7.80 -10.28 -2.52
CA PHE A 45 6.72 -9.92 -3.44
C PHE A 45 6.08 -11.16 -4.07
N LEU A 46 6.90 -12.09 -4.57
CA LEU A 46 6.42 -13.34 -5.14
C LEU A 46 5.76 -14.24 -4.10
N ALA A 47 6.31 -14.30 -2.89
CA ALA A 47 5.73 -15.08 -1.79
C ALA A 47 4.37 -14.51 -1.33
N CYS A 48 4.15 -13.19 -1.42
CA CYS A 48 2.84 -12.58 -1.19
C CYS A 48 1.83 -12.90 -2.31
N GLY A 49 2.29 -13.40 -3.46
CA GLY A 49 1.46 -13.65 -4.63
C GLY A 49 1.40 -12.47 -5.61
N GLY A 50 2.25 -11.46 -5.42
CA GLY A 50 2.25 -10.24 -6.24
C GLY A 50 1.05 -9.33 -5.99
N PHE A 51 0.74 -8.48 -6.94
CA PHE A 51 -0.48 -7.69 -6.91
C PHE A 51 -1.71 -8.57 -7.10
N PRO A 52 -2.81 -8.33 -6.37
CA PRO A 52 -4.03 -9.10 -6.57
C PRO A 52 -4.60 -8.86 -7.96
N THR A 53 -4.99 -9.95 -8.64
CA THR A 53 -5.55 -9.93 -10.00
C THR A 53 -7.06 -10.05 -10.01
N HIS A 54 -7.71 -9.85 -8.87
CA HIS A 54 -9.16 -9.94 -8.75
C HIS A 54 -9.86 -8.93 -9.69
N GLN A 55 -10.98 -9.34 -10.29
CA GLN A 55 -11.70 -8.53 -11.28
C GLN A 55 -12.08 -7.14 -10.74
N LEU A 56 -12.42 -7.03 -9.47
CA LEU A 56 -12.71 -5.77 -8.79
C LEU A 56 -11.63 -4.71 -9.03
N PHE A 57 -10.35 -5.11 -8.92
CA PHE A 57 -9.22 -4.18 -9.09
C PHE A 57 -8.91 -3.88 -10.57
N GLN A 58 -9.32 -4.75 -11.48
CA GLN A 58 -9.24 -4.45 -12.91
C GLN A 58 -10.23 -3.34 -13.31
N GLU A 59 -11.38 -3.31 -12.66
CA GLU A 59 -12.42 -2.32 -12.91
C GLU A 59 -12.18 -0.99 -12.18
N LEU A 60 -11.78 -1.05 -10.92
CA LEU A 60 -11.71 0.12 -10.04
C LEU A 60 -10.30 0.58 -9.70
N GLY A 61 -9.29 -0.24 -9.98
CA GLY A 61 -7.94 -0.03 -9.45
C GLY A 61 -7.85 -0.34 -7.96
N GLY A 62 -6.70 -0.03 -7.34
CA GLY A 62 -6.48 -0.22 -5.91
C GLY A 62 -5.80 -1.52 -5.52
N GLU A 63 -5.31 -2.30 -6.49
CA GLU A 63 -4.51 -3.51 -6.29
C GLU A 63 -3.24 -3.23 -5.48
N ASP A 64 -2.63 -2.09 -5.73
CA ASP A 64 -1.46 -1.59 -5.00
C ASP A 64 -1.83 -1.21 -3.55
N GLY A 65 -3.00 -0.60 -3.37
CA GLY A 65 -3.55 -0.27 -2.06
C GLY A 65 -3.80 -1.53 -1.23
N ALA A 66 -4.42 -2.56 -1.80
CA ALA A 66 -4.69 -3.82 -1.11
C ALA A 66 -3.40 -4.51 -0.64
N LEU A 67 -2.40 -4.62 -1.51
CA LEU A 67 -1.10 -5.19 -1.16
C LEU A 67 -0.36 -4.29 -0.14
N GLY A 68 -0.42 -2.98 -0.32
CA GLY A 68 0.21 -2.00 0.57
C GLY A 68 -0.36 -2.04 1.98
N ILE A 69 -1.69 -2.12 2.12
CA ILE A 69 -2.37 -2.24 3.42
C ILE A 69 -2.02 -3.59 4.06
N ALA A 70 -2.07 -4.68 3.32
CA ALA A 70 -1.75 -6.00 3.83
C ALA A 70 -0.31 -6.07 4.36
N THR A 71 0.66 -5.56 3.61
CA THR A 71 2.06 -5.54 4.04
C THR A 71 2.30 -4.64 5.23
N THR A 72 1.63 -3.50 5.31
CA THR A 72 1.72 -2.59 6.47
C THR A 72 1.17 -3.22 7.75
N LYS A 73 0.11 -4.03 7.63
CA LYS A 73 -0.50 -4.74 8.77
C LYS A 73 0.32 -5.94 9.25
N THR A 74 0.98 -6.65 8.36
CA THR A 74 1.53 -7.98 8.62
C THR A 74 3.04 -8.10 8.54
N ALA A 75 3.70 -7.13 7.91
CA ALA A 75 5.15 -7.12 7.75
C ALA A 75 5.77 -5.85 8.34
N LYS A 76 7.08 -5.91 8.63
CA LYS A 76 7.83 -4.73 9.00
C LYS A 76 8.19 -3.94 7.76
N VAL A 77 7.60 -2.76 7.62
CA VAL A 77 7.85 -1.81 6.55
C VAL A 77 8.82 -0.74 7.04
N ALA A 78 9.95 -0.60 6.37
CA ALA A 78 10.84 0.54 6.59
C ALA A 78 10.36 1.74 5.78
N THR A 79 10.65 2.95 6.27
CA THR A 79 10.31 4.21 5.60
C THR A 79 11.55 5.05 5.40
N LEU A 80 11.71 5.59 4.19
CA LEU A 80 12.75 6.53 3.80
C LEU A 80 12.08 7.83 3.36
N PHE A 81 11.29 8.45 4.24
CA PHE A 81 10.48 9.61 3.91
C PHE A 81 11.26 10.93 3.88
N GLU A 82 12.44 10.96 4.49
CA GLU A 82 13.34 12.11 4.50
C GLU A 82 14.27 12.15 3.27
N ASP A 83 14.33 11.06 2.51
CA ASP A 83 15.15 10.95 1.32
C ASP A 83 14.47 11.56 0.08
N VAL A 84 15.19 11.54 -1.05
CA VAL A 84 14.75 12.14 -2.31
C VAL A 84 13.39 11.60 -2.76
N GLY A 85 13.20 10.30 -2.75
CA GLY A 85 11.91 9.65 -3.01
C GLY A 85 11.42 9.75 -4.45
N VAL A 86 10.10 9.61 -4.60
CA VAL A 86 9.39 9.54 -5.89
C VAL A 86 8.57 10.81 -6.10
N LEU A 87 8.67 11.38 -7.28
CA LEU A 87 7.84 12.49 -7.71
C LEU A 87 6.55 11.93 -8.34
N HIS A 88 5.42 12.24 -7.72
CA HIS A 88 4.10 11.84 -8.22
C HIS A 88 3.47 12.97 -9.02
N PHE A 89 3.47 12.81 -10.34
CA PHE A 89 2.89 13.82 -11.23
C PHE A 89 1.36 13.73 -11.20
N CYS A 90 0.72 14.72 -10.59
CA CYS A 90 -0.73 14.79 -10.45
C CYS A 90 -1.37 15.36 -11.72
N ARG A 91 -2.44 14.76 -12.15
CA ARG A 91 -3.26 15.21 -13.28
C ARG A 91 -4.73 14.92 -13.02
N GLU A 92 -5.59 15.68 -13.63
CA GLU A 92 -7.04 15.52 -13.53
C GLU A 92 -7.49 14.09 -13.89
N GLY A 93 -8.43 13.56 -13.13
CA GLY A 93 -9.00 12.21 -13.33
C GLY A 93 -8.15 11.05 -12.82
N MET A 94 -7.04 11.29 -12.14
CA MET A 94 -6.24 10.22 -11.54
C MET A 94 -6.91 9.60 -10.31
N HIS A 95 -6.54 8.34 -10.02
CA HIS A 95 -6.95 7.64 -8.79
C HIS A 95 -6.59 8.42 -7.52
N ALA A 96 -5.45 9.14 -7.51
CA ALA A 96 -5.06 10.00 -6.42
C ALA A 96 -6.08 11.09 -6.11
N GLU A 97 -6.71 11.69 -7.13
CA GLU A 97 -7.75 12.70 -6.92
C GLU A 97 -9.01 12.11 -6.29
N ARG A 98 -9.45 10.92 -6.73
CA ARG A 98 -10.59 10.23 -6.10
C ARG A 98 -10.34 9.96 -4.62
N LEU A 99 -9.13 9.53 -4.28
CA LEU A 99 -8.77 9.30 -2.89
C LEU A 99 -8.74 10.61 -2.08
N LEU A 100 -8.14 11.67 -2.63
CA LEU A 100 -8.11 12.99 -1.98
C LEU A 100 -9.52 13.59 -1.86
N ASP A 101 -10.36 13.45 -2.87
CA ASP A 101 -11.75 13.89 -2.82
C ASP A 101 -12.53 13.18 -1.69
N GLY A 102 -12.30 11.88 -1.51
CA GLY A 102 -12.88 11.13 -0.41
C GLY A 102 -12.36 11.56 0.96
N LEU A 103 -11.04 11.68 1.11
CA LEU A 103 -10.38 11.99 2.38
C LEU A 103 -10.59 13.44 2.82
N LEU A 104 -10.56 14.39 1.89
CA LEU A 104 -10.60 15.83 2.20
C LEU A 104 -12.00 16.43 2.12
N PHE A 105 -12.84 15.96 1.20
CA PHE A 105 -14.15 16.56 0.93
C PHE A 105 -15.32 15.61 1.16
N GLY A 106 -15.08 14.38 1.60
CA GLY A 106 -16.11 13.38 1.84
C GLY A 106 -16.86 12.95 0.57
N LYS A 107 -16.30 13.19 -0.62
CA LYS A 107 -16.89 12.80 -1.88
C LYS A 107 -16.58 11.32 -2.14
N GLN A 108 -17.60 10.49 -2.12
CA GLN A 108 -17.47 9.09 -2.50
C GLN A 108 -17.74 8.91 -4.00
N ASP A 109 -16.88 8.13 -4.65
CA ASP A 109 -17.12 7.68 -6.02
C ASP A 109 -18.33 6.73 -6.02
N PRO A 110 -19.42 7.04 -6.78
CA PRO A 110 -20.61 6.19 -6.79
C PRO A 110 -20.36 4.76 -7.29
N SER A 111 -19.27 4.52 -8.00
CA SER A 111 -18.88 3.19 -8.47
C SER A 111 -18.33 2.30 -7.34
N ILE A 112 -17.97 2.90 -6.19
CA ILE A 112 -17.44 2.20 -5.02
C ILE A 112 -18.60 1.95 -4.05
N THR A 113 -19.26 0.80 -4.20
CA THR A 113 -20.34 0.39 -3.32
C THR A 113 -19.83 -0.28 -2.05
N THR A 114 -20.70 -0.41 -1.05
CA THR A 114 -20.39 -1.10 0.22
C THR A 114 -19.98 -2.56 -0.03
N GLU A 115 -20.63 -3.23 -0.99
CA GLU A 115 -20.31 -4.61 -1.36
C GLU A 115 -18.91 -4.71 -1.97
N LYS A 116 -18.55 -3.78 -2.86
CA LYS A 116 -17.20 -3.72 -3.48
C LYS A 116 -16.12 -3.41 -2.44
N MET A 117 -16.42 -2.56 -1.48
CA MET A 117 -15.50 -2.30 -0.36
C MET A 117 -15.28 -3.56 0.49
N ALA A 118 -16.35 -4.28 0.83
CA ALA A 118 -16.25 -5.53 1.57
C ALA A 118 -15.47 -6.60 0.80
N GLU A 119 -15.65 -6.67 -0.51
CA GLU A 119 -14.89 -7.57 -1.39
C GLU A 119 -13.39 -7.22 -1.41
N ALA A 120 -13.04 -5.94 -1.53
CA ALA A 120 -11.65 -5.48 -1.44
C ALA A 120 -11.01 -5.80 -0.09
N GLU A 121 -11.75 -5.65 1.01
CA GLU A 121 -11.31 -6.03 2.35
C GLU A 121 -11.05 -7.54 2.47
N GLN A 122 -11.88 -8.38 1.86
CA GLN A 122 -11.68 -9.83 1.85
C GLN A 122 -10.41 -10.22 1.08
N VAL A 123 -10.13 -9.59 -0.06
CA VAL A 123 -8.89 -9.82 -0.81
C VAL A 123 -7.69 -9.39 0.02
N THR A 124 -7.74 -8.21 0.64
CA THR A 124 -6.69 -7.71 1.54
C THR A 124 -6.46 -8.67 2.71
N ALA A 125 -7.52 -9.17 3.35
CA ALA A 125 -7.43 -10.14 4.43
C ALA A 125 -6.81 -11.48 3.95
N THR A 126 -7.07 -11.87 2.72
CA THR A 126 -6.45 -13.08 2.13
C THR A 126 -4.96 -12.90 1.94
N ILE A 127 -4.50 -11.73 1.50
CA ILE A 127 -3.07 -11.42 1.41
C ILE A 127 -2.43 -11.42 2.80
N CYS A 128 -3.09 -10.82 3.79
CA CYS A 128 -2.62 -10.85 5.19
C CYS A 128 -2.41 -12.28 5.69
N ARG A 129 -3.40 -13.16 5.51
CA ARG A 129 -3.28 -14.58 5.91
C ARG A 129 -2.13 -15.29 5.21
N ARG A 130 -1.92 -15.01 3.93
CA ARG A 130 -0.79 -15.57 3.17
C ARG A 130 0.55 -15.15 3.76
N ILE A 131 0.71 -13.86 4.08
CA ILE A 131 1.93 -13.33 4.70
C ILE A 131 2.15 -13.94 6.09
N GLU A 132 1.11 -14.04 6.92
CA GLU A 132 1.22 -14.66 8.25
C GLU A 132 1.59 -16.15 8.15
N THR A 133 0.99 -16.89 7.22
CA THR A 133 1.35 -18.29 6.97
C THR A 133 2.81 -18.43 6.54
N LEU A 134 3.29 -17.53 5.67
CA LEU A 134 4.68 -17.49 5.26
C LEU A 134 5.61 -17.24 6.45
N LYS A 135 5.28 -16.28 7.32
CA LYS A 135 6.07 -15.97 8.52
C LYS A 135 6.12 -17.17 9.48
N CYS A 136 5.00 -17.83 9.71
CA CYS A 136 4.93 -19.03 10.52
C CYS A 136 5.79 -20.15 9.92
N GLY A 137 5.71 -20.37 8.61
CA GLY A 137 6.52 -21.37 7.90
C GLY A 137 8.02 -21.10 8.00
N LEU A 138 8.44 -19.85 7.83
CA LEU A 138 9.86 -19.46 7.95
C LEU A 138 10.42 -19.63 9.36
N ASN A 139 9.57 -19.57 10.38
CA ASN A 139 9.97 -19.75 11.78
C ASN A 139 9.79 -21.18 12.27
N SER A 140 9.30 -22.10 11.43
CA SER A 140 9.11 -23.50 11.81
C SER A 140 10.41 -24.28 11.70
N ALA A 141 10.82 -24.91 12.80
CA ALA A 141 11.96 -25.82 12.82
C ALA A 141 11.74 -27.10 11.98
N GLU A 142 10.48 -27.45 11.70
CA GLU A 142 10.10 -28.67 10.97
C GLU A 142 10.38 -28.58 9.46
N ILE A 143 10.50 -27.37 8.91
CA ILE A 143 10.66 -27.16 7.46
C ILE A 143 12.15 -27.10 7.06
N GLY A 144 13.08 -27.23 8.01
CA GLY A 144 14.52 -27.17 7.74
C GLY A 144 15.03 -25.79 7.27
N ILE A 145 14.19 -24.77 7.32
CA ILE A 145 14.55 -23.39 7.01
C ILE A 145 15.03 -22.75 8.32
N ARG A 146 16.28 -22.30 8.33
CA ARG A 146 16.80 -21.58 9.50
C ARG A 146 16.03 -20.27 9.67
N PRO A 147 15.63 -19.89 10.90
CA PRO A 147 15.05 -18.60 11.16
C PRO A 147 15.98 -17.50 10.65
N LEU A 148 15.46 -16.57 9.89
CA LEU A 148 16.20 -15.35 9.53
C LEU A 148 16.30 -14.50 10.80
N VAL A 149 17.40 -14.63 11.52
CA VAL A 149 17.74 -13.70 12.61
C VAL A 149 18.23 -12.42 11.96
N VAL A 150 17.41 -11.41 11.97
CA VAL A 150 17.82 -10.06 11.57
C VAL A 150 18.48 -9.45 12.80
N GLU A 151 19.80 -9.51 12.88
CA GLU A 151 20.54 -8.71 13.86
C GLU A 151 20.32 -7.24 13.53
N ARG A 152 19.82 -6.48 14.50
CA ARG A 152 19.81 -5.03 14.43
C ARG A 152 21.25 -4.59 14.67
N THR A 153 21.92 -4.08 13.65
CA THR A 153 23.06 -3.19 13.87
C THR A 153 22.49 -1.86 14.35
N GLU A 154 22.79 -1.51 15.61
CA GLU A 154 22.55 -0.18 16.18
C GLU A 154 23.36 0.88 15.45
#